data_d532b0ac57bfe9ff4154dc1c6ba0832b
#
_entry.id   d532b0ac57bfe9ff4154dc1c6ba0832b
#
_cell.length_a   1.000
_cell.length_b   1.000
_cell.length_c   1.000
_cell.angle_alpha   90.00
_cell.angle_beta   90.00
_cell.angle_gamma   90.00
#
_symmetry.space_group_name_H-M   'P 1'
#
loop_
_entity.id
_entity.type
_entity.pdbx_description
1 polymer ?
#
loop_
_entity_poly.entity_id
_entity_poly.type
_entity_poly.pdbx_seq_one_letter_code
_entity_poly.pdbx_strand_id
1 'polypeptide(L)'
;MKRLNDEQRSPREPHESIALNPGDLATFYARVSEMSGRDRTLDLSTIRIGERLLDDPVAAISPGGAAPGELILVCDGTEILRDQEAVKPMVVAALQAAGTDCTVITLAASDGHELHTTPDQIATVREHLRVDVAVVVLGSGTVTDVTKHAVYEFERETGNRLSLTVIQTANSVCAFTSGLAVVTTGGVKRTVPSRLPDRLA
;
A
#
# COMPACT_ATOMS: atom_id res chain seq x y z
N MET A 1 -14.53 -45.29 -16.47
CA MET A 1 -13.72 -44.14 -16.11
C MET A 1 -12.51 -44.11 -17.04
N LYS A 2 -12.58 -43.35 -18.15
CA LYS A 2 -11.49 -43.26 -19.15
C LYS A 2 -10.51 -42.19 -18.69
N ARG A 3 -9.24 -42.56 -18.51
CA ARG A 3 -8.14 -41.60 -18.30
C ARG A 3 -7.96 -40.80 -19.60
N LEU A 4 -8.08 -39.49 -19.51
CA LEU A 4 -7.74 -38.58 -20.61
C LEU A 4 -6.23 -38.59 -20.81
N ASN A 5 -5.80 -38.80 -22.04
CA ASN A 5 -4.40 -38.84 -22.45
C ASN A 5 -3.74 -37.48 -22.26
N ASP A 6 -2.62 -37.46 -21.54
CA ASP A 6 -1.73 -36.33 -21.30
C ASP A 6 -0.81 -35.97 -22.49
N GLU A 7 -1.05 -36.53 -23.67
CA GLU A 7 -0.09 -36.48 -24.80
C GLU A 7 -0.30 -35.33 -25.81
N GLN A 8 -1.11 -34.31 -25.52
CA GLN A 8 -1.28 -33.20 -26.46
C GLN A 8 -1.01 -31.82 -25.84
N ARG A 9 -0.06 -31.70 -24.93
CA ARG A 9 0.50 -30.38 -24.63
C ARG A 9 1.69 -30.16 -25.56
N SER A 10 1.45 -29.39 -26.63
CA SER A 10 2.54 -28.77 -27.43
C SER A 10 3.57 -28.15 -26.46
N PRO A 11 4.87 -28.35 -26.65
CA PRO A 11 5.90 -27.69 -25.86
C PRO A 11 5.62 -26.18 -25.91
N ARG A 12 5.39 -25.55 -24.76
CA ARG A 12 5.28 -24.11 -24.68
C ARG A 12 6.63 -23.54 -25.15
N GLU A 13 6.61 -22.74 -26.20
CA GLU A 13 7.79 -21.99 -26.59
C GLU A 13 8.36 -21.29 -25.36
N PRO A 14 9.67 -21.24 -25.19
CA PRO A 14 10.28 -20.55 -24.08
C PRO A 14 9.80 -19.10 -24.14
N HIS A 15 8.94 -18.71 -23.18
CA HIS A 15 8.53 -17.33 -23.06
C HIS A 15 9.80 -16.50 -22.85
N GLU A 16 10.09 -15.60 -23.77
CA GLU A 16 11.11 -14.58 -23.54
C GLU A 16 10.87 -13.99 -22.16
N SER A 17 11.89 -14.03 -21.32
CA SER A 17 11.85 -13.43 -20.00
C SER A 17 11.69 -11.92 -20.20
N ILE A 18 10.47 -11.42 -20.04
CA ILE A 18 10.21 -9.99 -20.14
C ILE A 18 10.77 -9.35 -18.87
N ALA A 19 11.86 -8.63 -19.01
CA ALA A 19 12.37 -7.79 -17.95
C ALA A 19 11.37 -6.63 -17.74
N LEU A 20 10.53 -6.76 -16.73
CA LEU A 20 9.59 -5.71 -16.34
C LEU A 20 10.32 -4.74 -15.41
N ASN A 21 10.37 -3.46 -15.81
CA ASN A 21 10.91 -2.40 -14.97
C ASN A 21 9.76 -1.75 -14.19
N PRO A 22 9.64 -1.98 -12.87
CA PRO A 22 8.60 -1.35 -12.06
C PRO A 22 8.75 0.18 -11.95
N GLY A 23 9.93 0.72 -12.29
CA GLY A 23 10.16 2.16 -12.37
C GLY A 23 9.56 2.82 -13.62
N ASP A 24 9.18 2.02 -14.63
CA ASP A 24 8.49 2.49 -15.85
C ASP A 24 7.10 1.84 -15.96
N LEU A 25 6.17 2.33 -15.18
CA LEU A 25 4.82 1.79 -15.12
C LEU A 25 4.06 1.95 -16.44
N ALA A 26 4.33 2.96 -17.23
CA ALA A 26 3.66 3.17 -18.52
C ALA A 26 3.99 2.01 -19.48
N THR A 27 5.26 1.71 -19.67
CA THR A 27 5.71 0.56 -20.46
C THR A 27 5.23 -0.77 -19.85
N PHE A 28 5.27 -0.89 -18.52
CA PHE A 28 4.78 -2.07 -17.81
C PHE A 28 3.30 -2.33 -18.12
N TYR A 29 2.43 -1.34 -17.93
CA TYR A 29 0.98 -1.48 -18.18
C TYR A 29 0.67 -1.71 -19.66
N ALA A 30 1.34 -1.02 -20.56
CA ALA A 30 1.18 -1.24 -22.00
C ALA A 30 1.48 -2.70 -22.36
N ARG A 31 2.58 -3.25 -21.85
CA ARG A 31 2.98 -4.64 -22.11
C ARG A 31 2.02 -5.66 -21.52
N VAL A 32 1.58 -5.46 -20.28
CA VAL A 32 0.59 -6.35 -19.63
C VAL A 32 -0.76 -6.30 -20.35
N SER A 33 -1.18 -5.13 -20.80
CA SER A 33 -2.42 -4.95 -21.58
C SER A 33 -2.33 -5.67 -22.93
N GLU A 34 -1.23 -5.52 -23.65
CA GLU A 34 -0.94 -6.24 -24.90
C GLU A 34 -1.03 -7.75 -24.70
N MET A 35 -0.29 -8.30 -23.71
CA MET A 35 -0.25 -9.73 -23.44
C MET A 35 -1.61 -10.31 -23.01
N SER A 36 -2.41 -9.53 -22.28
CA SER A 36 -3.72 -9.98 -21.79
C SER A 36 -4.87 -9.72 -22.76
N GLY A 37 -4.66 -8.93 -23.81
CA GLY A 37 -5.69 -8.44 -24.74
C GLY A 37 -6.75 -7.55 -24.08
N ARG A 38 -6.43 -6.96 -22.91
CA ARG A 38 -7.34 -6.09 -22.13
C ARG A 38 -6.56 -4.93 -21.54
N ASP A 39 -7.20 -3.78 -21.39
CA ASP A 39 -6.62 -2.68 -20.62
C ASP A 39 -6.39 -3.15 -19.16
N ARG A 40 -5.15 -3.01 -18.69
CA ARG A 40 -4.68 -3.39 -17.37
C ARG A 40 -4.06 -2.22 -16.62
N THR A 41 -4.32 -1.01 -17.07
CA THR A 41 -3.88 0.21 -16.38
C THR A 41 -4.52 0.27 -14.99
N LEU A 42 -3.69 0.57 -13.99
CA LEU A 42 -4.11 0.76 -12.61
C LEU A 42 -3.88 2.21 -12.20
N ASP A 43 -4.58 2.67 -11.17
CA ASP A 43 -4.42 4.01 -10.59
C ASP A 43 -3.08 4.19 -9.82
N LEU A 44 -2.27 3.16 -9.74
CA LEU A 44 -0.96 3.20 -9.12
C LEU A 44 0.02 3.99 -10.01
N SER A 45 0.45 5.14 -9.54
CA SER A 45 1.27 6.08 -10.32
C SER A 45 2.77 5.86 -10.19
N THR A 46 3.21 5.28 -9.07
CA THR A 46 4.63 5.11 -8.78
C THR A 46 4.89 3.85 -7.97
N ILE A 47 5.91 3.09 -8.36
CA ILE A 47 6.50 2.03 -7.55
C ILE A 47 7.99 2.33 -7.42
N ARG A 48 8.51 2.33 -6.21
CA ARG A 48 9.93 2.43 -5.92
C ARG A 48 10.40 1.16 -5.22
N ILE A 49 11.38 0.51 -5.79
CA ILE A 49 12.01 -0.68 -5.21
C ILE A 49 13.53 -0.40 -5.17
N GLY A 50 14.13 -0.58 -4.02
CA GLY A 50 15.56 -0.36 -3.85
C GLY A 50 16.01 -0.53 -2.41
N GLU A 51 17.32 -0.55 -2.24
CA GLU A 51 17.92 -0.51 -0.92
C GLU A 51 17.84 0.92 -0.36
N ARG A 52 17.68 1.03 0.95
CA ARG A 52 17.79 2.30 1.69
C ARG A 52 16.80 3.40 1.26
N LEU A 53 15.64 3.04 0.72
CA LEU A 53 14.61 4.02 0.31
C LEU A 53 14.19 4.97 1.45
N LEU A 54 14.28 4.51 2.69
CA LEU A 54 13.93 5.30 3.87
C LEU A 54 15.07 6.22 4.36
N ASP A 55 16.19 6.30 3.66
CA ASP A 55 17.20 7.35 3.94
C ASP A 55 16.70 8.71 3.46
N ASP A 56 15.76 8.71 2.49
CA ASP A 56 15.01 9.89 2.06
C ASP A 56 13.51 9.57 2.00
N PRO A 57 12.81 9.59 3.15
CA PRO A 57 11.39 9.29 3.19
C PRO A 57 10.54 10.33 2.46
N VAL A 58 11.00 11.57 2.32
CA VAL A 58 10.31 12.59 1.53
C VAL A 58 10.27 12.20 0.07
N ALA A 59 11.38 11.80 -0.51
CA ALA A 59 11.44 11.32 -1.89
C ALA A 59 10.62 10.02 -2.08
N ALA A 60 10.54 9.15 -1.06
CA ALA A 60 9.72 7.95 -1.11
C ALA A 60 8.22 8.29 -1.21
N ILE A 61 7.77 9.32 -0.50
CA ILE A 61 6.38 9.75 -0.42
C ILE A 61 5.98 10.66 -1.57
N SER A 62 6.86 11.59 -1.94
CA SER A 62 6.60 12.63 -2.93
C SER A 62 7.69 12.64 -4.03
N PRO A 63 7.52 11.83 -5.09
CA PRO A 63 8.41 11.88 -6.25
C PRO A 63 8.28 13.24 -6.94
N GLY A 64 9.27 14.07 -6.80
CA GLY A 64 9.25 15.47 -7.27
C GLY A 64 9.77 16.43 -6.21
N GLY A 65 10.03 15.91 -5.00
CA GLY A 65 10.90 16.53 -4.00
C GLY A 65 10.27 17.55 -3.04
N ALA A 66 9.00 17.89 -3.19
CA ALA A 66 8.33 18.74 -2.20
C ALA A 66 7.72 17.88 -1.08
N ALA A 67 8.11 18.13 0.16
CA ALA A 67 7.45 17.55 1.32
C ALA A 67 5.98 18.00 1.37
N PRO A 68 5.02 17.12 1.68
CA PRO A 68 3.65 17.55 1.92
C PRO A 68 3.59 18.49 3.13
N GLY A 69 2.74 19.52 3.09
CA GLY A 69 2.56 20.44 4.21
C GLY A 69 2.02 19.71 5.44
N GLU A 70 1.00 18.89 5.25
CA GLU A 70 0.38 18.06 6.28
C GLU A 70 0.34 16.60 5.84
N LEU A 71 0.57 15.69 6.80
CA LEU A 71 0.63 14.26 6.55
C LEU A 71 0.09 13.48 7.75
N ILE A 72 -0.69 12.45 7.46
CA ILE A 72 -1.07 11.41 8.42
C ILE A 72 -0.24 10.17 8.14
N LEU A 73 0.60 9.77 9.11
CA LEU A 73 1.35 8.53 9.08
C LEU A 73 0.61 7.47 9.90
N VAL A 74 0.14 6.42 9.26
CA VAL A 74 -0.52 5.30 9.91
C VAL A 74 0.46 4.12 10.03
N CYS A 75 0.64 3.63 11.24
CA CYS A 75 1.48 2.47 11.53
C CYS A 75 0.84 1.60 12.63
N ASP A 76 1.47 0.48 12.96
CA ASP A 76 1.13 -0.34 14.13
C ASP A 76 2.18 -0.21 15.24
N GLY A 77 1.96 -0.91 16.36
CA GLY A 77 2.90 -0.95 17.48
C GLY A 77 4.13 -1.86 17.27
N THR A 78 4.21 -2.58 16.13
CA THR A 78 5.34 -3.50 15.87
C THR A 78 6.64 -2.72 15.74
N GLU A 79 7.64 -3.08 16.52
CA GLU A 79 8.96 -2.48 16.39
C GLU A 79 9.64 -2.96 15.11
N ILE A 80 10.14 -2.02 14.32
CA ILE A 80 10.90 -2.29 13.09
C ILE A 80 12.26 -1.62 13.27
N LEU A 81 13.32 -2.42 13.24
CA LEU A 81 14.69 -1.93 13.38
C LEU A 81 15.44 -2.03 12.05
N ARG A 82 16.24 -1.03 11.77
CA ARG A 82 17.24 -1.00 10.71
C ARG A 82 18.55 -0.50 11.30
N ASP A 83 19.61 -1.30 11.21
CA ASP A 83 20.92 -0.97 11.77
C ASP A 83 20.86 -0.59 13.28
N GLN A 84 20.00 -1.26 14.04
CA GLN A 84 19.68 -1.03 15.48
C GLN A 84 18.87 0.26 15.75
N GLU A 85 18.46 1.00 14.72
CA GLU A 85 17.63 2.19 14.87
C GLU A 85 16.16 1.90 14.55
N ALA A 86 15.27 2.50 15.34
CA ALA A 86 13.82 2.34 15.14
C ALA A 86 13.35 3.13 13.90
N VAL A 87 12.82 2.41 12.90
CA VAL A 87 12.44 2.96 11.59
C VAL A 87 11.34 4.01 11.70
N LYS A 88 10.31 3.77 12.51
CA LYS A 88 9.16 4.68 12.60
C LYS A 88 9.54 6.07 13.12
N PRO A 89 10.24 6.21 14.28
CA PRO A 89 10.73 7.50 14.75
C PRO A 89 11.68 8.18 13.75
N MET A 90 12.53 7.42 13.08
CA MET A 90 13.45 7.94 12.06
C MET A 90 12.69 8.58 10.89
N VAL A 91 11.65 7.90 10.37
CA VAL A 91 10.82 8.43 9.28
C VAL A 91 10.09 9.71 9.73
N VAL A 92 9.50 9.71 10.92
CA VAL A 92 8.79 10.88 11.47
C VAL A 92 9.73 12.06 11.61
N ALA A 93 10.92 11.86 12.20
CA ALA A 93 11.92 12.92 12.37
C ALA A 93 12.38 13.51 11.04
N ALA A 94 12.59 12.68 10.02
CA ALA A 94 12.99 13.13 8.69
C ALA A 94 11.89 13.96 8.00
N LEU A 95 10.62 13.56 8.13
CA LEU A 95 9.48 14.31 7.60
C LEU A 95 9.33 15.68 8.29
N GLN A 96 9.42 15.70 9.62
CA GLN A 96 9.37 16.95 10.40
C GLN A 96 10.55 17.89 10.05
N ALA A 97 11.75 17.34 9.90
CA ALA A 97 12.91 18.11 9.47
C ALA A 97 12.75 18.72 8.07
N ALA A 98 11.95 18.09 7.21
CA ALA A 98 11.58 18.60 5.89
C ALA A 98 10.42 19.61 5.93
N GLY A 99 9.90 19.96 7.11
CA GLY A 99 8.82 20.94 7.28
C GLY A 99 7.40 20.35 7.17
N THR A 100 7.25 19.02 7.21
CA THR A 100 5.93 18.38 7.21
C THR A 100 5.33 18.37 8.61
N ASP A 101 4.08 18.84 8.74
CA ASP A 101 3.25 18.59 9.94
C ASP A 101 2.74 17.15 9.90
N CYS A 102 3.34 16.30 10.73
CA CYS A 102 3.12 14.85 10.70
C CYS A 102 2.30 14.40 11.91
N THR A 103 1.04 14.06 11.67
CA THR A 103 0.19 13.36 12.64
C THR A 103 0.43 11.86 12.55
N VAL A 104 0.83 11.22 13.66
CA VAL A 104 1.06 9.77 13.71
C VAL A 104 -0.12 9.07 14.36
N ILE A 105 -0.70 8.09 13.65
CA ILE A 105 -1.73 7.19 14.15
C ILE A 105 -1.09 5.81 14.34
N THR A 106 -1.00 5.34 15.58
CA THR A 106 -0.52 4.01 15.89
C THR A 106 -1.70 3.10 16.18
N LEU A 107 -1.98 2.17 15.26
CA LEU A 107 -3.02 1.17 15.44
C LEU A 107 -2.57 0.13 16.46
N ALA A 108 -3.44 -0.23 17.39
CA ALA A 108 -3.17 -1.24 18.41
C ALA A 108 -4.30 -2.27 18.45
N ALA A 109 -3.96 -3.52 18.74
CA ALA A 109 -4.97 -4.55 18.97
C ALA A 109 -5.78 -4.23 20.24
N SER A 110 -7.09 -4.31 20.16
CA SER A 110 -7.99 -4.03 21.27
C SER A 110 -7.88 -5.05 22.41
N ASP A 111 -7.43 -6.26 22.08
CA ASP A 111 -7.27 -7.39 23.03
C ASP A 111 -5.80 -7.66 23.39
N GLY A 112 -4.86 -6.86 22.86
CA GLY A 112 -3.42 -7.00 23.09
C GLY A 112 -2.76 -8.18 22.35
N HIS A 113 -3.48 -8.87 21.46
CA HIS A 113 -2.96 -10.01 20.71
C HIS A 113 -2.53 -9.63 19.29
N GLU A 114 -3.44 -9.65 18.34
CA GLU A 114 -3.16 -9.41 16.94
C GLU A 114 -4.02 -8.25 16.39
N LEU A 115 -3.39 -7.35 15.65
CA LEU A 115 -4.12 -6.28 14.96
C LEU A 115 -4.93 -6.87 13.81
N HIS A 116 -6.23 -6.62 13.81
CA HIS A 116 -7.14 -6.97 12.73
C HIS A 116 -7.72 -5.73 12.07
N THR A 117 -8.04 -5.85 10.78
CA THR A 117 -8.77 -4.81 10.05
C THR A 117 -10.24 -4.84 10.49
N THR A 118 -10.57 -4.09 11.53
CA THR A 118 -11.94 -4.00 12.08
C THR A 118 -12.58 -2.66 11.75
N PRO A 119 -13.92 -2.54 11.80
CA PRO A 119 -14.61 -1.26 11.64
C PRO A 119 -14.10 -0.18 12.60
N ASP A 120 -13.76 -0.54 13.85
CA ASP A 120 -13.26 0.42 14.85
C ASP A 120 -11.88 0.97 14.45
N GLN A 121 -10.98 0.10 13.95
CA GLN A 121 -9.66 0.54 13.46
C GLN A 121 -9.79 1.43 12.22
N ILE A 122 -10.72 1.11 11.33
CA ILE A 122 -11.02 1.93 10.15
C ILE A 122 -11.56 3.30 10.59
N ALA A 123 -12.49 3.33 11.54
CA ALA A 123 -13.04 4.57 12.10
C ALA A 123 -11.95 5.44 12.76
N THR A 124 -11.04 4.83 13.51
CA THR A 124 -9.89 5.54 14.13
C THR A 124 -9.06 6.30 13.10
N VAL A 125 -8.75 5.69 11.96
CA VAL A 125 -8.02 6.39 10.89
C VAL A 125 -8.89 7.47 10.26
N ARG A 126 -10.16 7.13 9.98
CA ARG A 126 -11.09 7.98 9.27
C ARG A 126 -11.39 9.30 9.97
N GLU A 127 -11.44 9.31 11.30
CA GLU A 127 -11.64 10.51 12.13
C GLU A 127 -10.55 11.57 11.95
N HIS A 128 -9.38 11.19 11.48
CA HIS A 128 -8.26 12.10 11.23
C HIS A 128 -8.19 12.56 9.76
N LEU A 129 -8.93 11.91 8.85
CA LEU A 129 -8.89 12.27 7.43
C LEU A 129 -9.58 13.62 7.19
N ARG A 130 -8.95 14.44 6.36
CA ARG A 130 -9.48 15.72 5.90
C ARG A 130 -9.01 16.01 4.49
N VAL A 131 -9.64 16.93 3.81
CA VAL A 131 -9.28 17.35 2.45
C VAL A 131 -7.85 17.88 2.45
N ASP A 132 -7.12 17.61 1.38
CA ASP A 132 -5.73 18.06 1.12
C ASP A 132 -4.65 17.47 2.06
N VAL A 133 -4.98 16.51 2.93
CA VAL A 133 -3.98 15.79 3.71
C VAL A 133 -3.38 14.64 2.89
N ALA A 134 -2.06 14.47 2.98
CA ALA A 134 -1.40 13.27 2.47
C ALA A 134 -1.52 12.13 3.50
N VAL A 135 -1.79 10.92 3.04
CA VAL A 135 -1.88 9.72 3.88
C VAL A 135 -0.75 8.77 3.54
N VAL A 136 0.00 8.36 4.54
CA VAL A 136 1.11 7.43 4.39
C VAL A 136 0.91 6.25 5.32
N VAL A 137 1.02 5.05 4.78
CA VAL A 137 1.10 3.81 5.55
C VAL A 137 2.56 3.42 5.71
N LEU A 138 2.98 3.13 6.93
CA LEU A 138 4.27 2.49 7.22
C LEU A 138 4.00 1.20 7.97
N GLY A 139 3.90 0.08 7.24
CA GLY A 139 3.51 -1.17 7.88
C GLY A 139 3.30 -2.34 6.94
N SER A 140 2.64 -3.36 7.47
CA SER A 140 2.28 -4.61 6.80
C SER A 140 0.85 -4.56 6.22
N GLY A 141 0.34 -5.72 5.80
CA GLY A 141 -0.96 -5.83 5.12
C GLY A 141 -2.14 -5.32 5.93
N THR A 142 -2.21 -5.61 7.23
CA THR A 142 -3.33 -5.19 8.07
C THR A 142 -3.41 -3.67 8.19
N VAL A 143 -2.27 -3.01 8.47
CA VAL A 143 -2.22 -1.53 8.52
C VAL A 143 -2.62 -0.93 7.17
N THR A 144 -2.15 -1.55 6.09
CA THR A 144 -2.51 -1.13 4.73
C THR A 144 -4.00 -1.29 4.47
N ASP A 145 -4.60 -2.43 4.83
CA ASP A 145 -6.03 -2.67 4.61
C ASP A 145 -6.92 -1.73 5.43
N VAL A 146 -6.57 -1.47 6.70
CA VAL A 146 -7.26 -0.47 7.53
C VAL A 146 -7.22 0.90 6.86
N THR A 147 -6.02 1.36 6.52
CA THR A 147 -5.82 2.73 6.04
C THR A 147 -6.45 2.95 4.66
N LYS A 148 -6.21 2.05 3.71
CA LYS A 148 -6.78 2.20 2.37
C LYS A 148 -8.30 2.11 2.36
N HIS A 149 -8.91 1.32 3.28
CA HIS A 149 -10.35 1.24 3.37
C HIS A 149 -10.95 2.49 4.04
N ALA A 150 -10.29 3.03 5.08
CA ALA A 150 -10.66 4.32 5.66
C ALA A 150 -10.63 5.46 4.64
N VAL A 151 -9.56 5.53 3.83
CA VAL A 151 -9.44 6.50 2.73
C VAL A 151 -10.52 6.28 1.68
N TYR A 152 -10.79 5.04 1.29
CA TYR A 152 -11.84 4.71 0.33
C TYR A 152 -13.23 5.16 0.80
N GLU A 153 -13.59 4.94 2.07
CA GLU A 153 -14.86 5.40 2.63
C GLU A 153 -14.93 6.92 2.67
N PHE A 154 -13.87 7.59 3.11
CA PHE A 154 -13.79 9.05 3.12
C PHE A 154 -13.99 9.66 1.73
N GLU A 155 -13.29 9.14 0.72
CA GLU A 155 -13.41 9.60 -0.66
C GLU A 155 -14.82 9.38 -1.24
N ARG A 156 -15.45 8.27 -0.91
CA ARG A 156 -16.83 8.00 -1.34
C ARG A 156 -17.85 8.94 -0.73
N GLU A 157 -17.65 9.35 0.51
CA GLU A 157 -18.57 10.26 1.21
C GLU A 157 -18.38 11.71 0.81
N THR A 158 -17.12 12.13 0.66
CA THR A 158 -16.81 13.54 0.44
C THR A 158 -16.65 13.89 -1.04
N GLY A 159 -16.41 12.91 -1.90
CA GLY A 159 -16.03 13.14 -3.30
C GLY A 159 -14.60 13.66 -3.49
N ASN A 160 -13.83 13.83 -2.40
CA ASN A 160 -12.46 14.35 -2.46
C ASN A 160 -11.45 13.21 -2.45
N ARG A 161 -10.52 13.21 -3.41
CA ARG A 161 -9.45 12.22 -3.48
C ARG A 161 -8.27 12.65 -2.61
N LEU A 162 -7.74 11.71 -1.83
CA LEU A 162 -6.54 11.89 -1.01
C LEU A 162 -5.32 11.20 -1.66
N SER A 163 -4.14 11.77 -1.45
CA SER A 163 -2.89 11.11 -1.80
C SER A 163 -2.61 9.99 -0.81
N LEU A 164 -2.50 8.75 -1.29
CA LEU A 164 -2.21 7.56 -0.47
C LEU A 164 -0.92 6.91 -0.93
N THR A 165 0.08 6.90 -0.06
CA THR A 165 1.35 6.21 -0.25
C THR A 165 1.49 5.06 0.73
N VAL A 166 1.99 3.91 0.29
CA VAL A 166 2.31 2.78 1.16
C VAL A 166 3.81 2.54 1.14
N ILE A 167 4.43 2.59 2.32
CA ILE A 167 5.79 2.15 2.58
C ILE A 167 5.69 0.75 3.16
N GLN A 168 6.06 -0.23 2.33
CA GLN A 168 5.89 -1.64 2.65
C GLN A 168 7.00 -2.14 3.56
N THR A 169 6.63 -2.76 4.69
CA THR A 169 7.58 -3.34 5.63
C THR A 169 7.62 -4.88 5.62
N ALA A 170 6.73 -5.52 4.86
CA ALA A 170 6.66 -6.97 4.72
C ALA A 170 6.30 -7.38 3.29
N ASN A 171 7.07 -8.29 2.70
CA ASN A 171 6.90 -8.73 1.30
C ASN A 171 5.88 -9.87 1.13
N SER A 172 5.19 -10.28 2.19
CA SER A 172 4.36 -11.49 2.21
C SER A 172 2.90 -11.27 1.83
N VAL A 173 2.48 -10.04 1.50
CA VAL A 173 1.07 -9.69 1.31
C VAL A 173 0.82 -8.90 0.03
N CYS A 174 -0.35 -9.11 -0.57
CA CYS A 174 -0.79 -8.42 -1.79
C CYS A 174 -1.66 -7.17 -1.52
N ALA A 175 -1.84 -6.77 -0.26
CA ALA A 175 -2.66 -5.62 0.12
C ALA A 175 -2.25 -4.32 -0.58
N PHE A 176 -0.97 -4.18 -0.90
CA PHE A 176 -0.39 -2.99 -1.53
C PHE A 176 -0.82 -2.78 -2.99
N THR A 177 -1.10 -3.86 -3.71
CA THR A 177 -1.39 -3.86 -5.14
C THR A 177 -2.82 -4.28 -5.47
N SER A 178 -3.69 -4.34 -4.45
CA SER A 178 -5.08 -4.76 -4.60
C SER A 178 -6.05 -3.61 -4.31
N GLY A 179 -7.07 -3.46 -5.16
CA GLY A 179 -8.23 -2.60 -4.91
C GLY A 179 -9.23 -3.21 -3.93
N LEU A 180 -8.83 -4.23 -3.15
CA LEU A 180 -9.63 -4.92 -2.17
C LEU A 180 -8.99 -4.81 -0.78
N ALA A 181 -9.78 -4.83 0.28
CA ALA A 181 -9.32 -4.96 1.65
C ALA A 181 -9.94 -6.17 2.32
N VAL A 182 -9.23 -6.79 3.27
CA VAL A 182 -9.77 -7.87 4.10
C VAL A 182 -10.21 -7.30 5.43
N VAL A 183 -11.52 -7.18 5.63
CA VAL A 183 -12.13 -6.61 6.84
C VAL A 183 -12.72 -7.71 7.71
N THR A 184 -12.49 -7.64 9.02
CA THR A 184 -13.03 -8.55 10.02
C THR A 184 -14.24 -7.91 10.70
N THR A 185 -15.42 -8.51 10.52
CA THR A 185 -16.67 -8.07 11.15
C THR A 185 -17.33 -9.24 11.85
N GLY A 186 -17.63 -9.10 13.14
CA GLY A 186 -18.22 -10.17 13.94
C GLY A 186 -17.37 -11.45 13.96
N GLY A 187 -16.04 -11.33 13.96
CA GLY A 187 -15.11 -12.47 13.94
C GLY A 187 -14.92 -13.13 12.55
N VAL A 188 -15.59 -12.64 11.51
CA VAL A 188 -15.51 -13.19 10.14
C VAL A 188 -14.71 -12.26 9.24
N LYS A 189 -13.68 -12.80 8.58
CA LYS A 189 -12.91 -12.08 7.56
C LYS A 189 -13.68 -12.07 6.23
N ARG A 190 -13.81 -10.88 5.64
CA ARG A 190 -14.46 -10.67 4.34
C ARG A 190 -13.61 -9.78 3.46
N THR A 191 -13.50 -10.13 2.19
CA THR A 191 -12.89 -9.27 1.19
C THR A 191 -13.93 -8.28 0.69
N VAL A 192 -13.60 -7.00 0.78
CA VAL A 192 -14.50 -5.89 0.39
C VAL A 192 -13.81 -4.98 -0.62
N PRO A 193 -14.57 -4.27 -1.47
CA PRO A 193 -14.01 -3.22 -2.33
C PRO A 193 -13.28 -2.15 -1.50
N SER A 194 -12.18 -1.69 -2.02
CA SER A 194 -11.35 -0.63 -1.46
C SER A 194 -10.67 0.12 -2.59
N ARG A 195 -9.61 0.86 -2.33
CA ARG A 195 -8.83 1.51 -3.38
C ARG A 195 -7.39 1.00 -3.43
N LEU A 196 -6.73 1.23 -4.58
CA LEU A 196 -5.29 1.10 -4.70
C LEU A 196 -4.59 2.31 -4.06
N PRO A 197 -3.41 2.15 -3.47
CA PRO A 197 -2.52 3.27 -3.23
C PRO A 197 -2.15 3.99 -4.53
N ASP A 198 -1.82 5.27 -4.44
CA ASP A 198 -1.28 6.00 -5.57
C ASP A 198 0.21 5.69 -5.75
N ARG A 199 0.91 5.35 -4.64
CA ARG A 199 2.36 5.10 -4.62
C ARG A 199 2.73 3.96 -3.69
N LEU A 200 3.78 3.24 -4.08
CA LEU A 200 4.44 2.19 -3.29
C LEU A 200 5.93 2.48 -3.15
N ALA A 201 6.48 2.25 -1.94
CA ALA A 201 7.92 2.31 -1.65
C ALA A 201 8.33 1.21 -0.64
#